data_081eb7927741ffa5d90831825438e414
#
_entry.id   081eb7927741ffa5d90831825438e414
#
_cell.length_a   1.000
_cell.length_b   1.000
_cell.length_c   1.000
_cell.angle_alpha   90.00
_cell.angle_beta   90.00
_cell.angle_gamma   90.00
#
_symmetry.space_group_name_H-M   'P 1'
#
loop_
_entity.id
_entity.type
_entity.pdbx_description
1 polymer ?
#
loop_
_entity_poly.entity_id
_entity_poly.type
_entity_poly.pdbx_seq_one_letter_code
_entity_poly.pdbx_strand_id
1 'polypeptide(L)'
;MQTVTIHTRLITNVGGQTEKIQNTFKGTWGIRDNRHLLSYNEADNGGPTHVLFDMAQAELRRMGQVRSRMTFAERERIDSRYITPHGALPMQIHTHRYLAAMSELGGRLEVSYALFLAGSHVSDNKLLIEWEVLN
;
A
#
# COMPACT_ATOMS: atom_id res chain seq x y z
N MET A 1 15.15 4.73 -13.64
CA MET A 1 13.74 4.28 -13.49
C MET A 1 13.51 3.08 -14.40
N GLN A 2 12.97 2.03 -13.86
CA GLN A 2 12.76 0.78 -14.60
C GLN A 2 11.27 0.51 -14.75
N THR A 3 10.88 -0.05 -15.90
CA THR A 3 9.53 -0.53 -16.10
C THR A 3 9.37 -1.89 -15.41
N VAL A 4 8.30 -2.05 -14.65
CA VAL A 4 8.04 -3.26 -13.87
C VAL A 4 6.61 -3.73 -14.07
N THR A 5 6.40 -5.03 -13.82
CA THR A 5 5.07 -5.58 -13.58
C THR A 5 4.87 -5.64 -12.08
N ILE A 6 3.75 -5.12 -11.60
CA ILE A 6 3.42 -5.05 -10.18
C ILE A 6 2.19 -5.90 -9.93
N HIS A 7 2.31 -6.85 -9.00
CA HIS A 7 1.21 -7.69 -8.54
C HIS A 7 0.85 -7.29 -7.12
N THR A 8 -0.42 -6.99 -6.89
CA THR A 8 -0.92 -6.68 -5.55
C THR A 8 -1.93 -7.73 -5.11
N ARG A 9 -1.88 -8.10 -3.85
CA ARG A 9 -2.86 -8.96 -3.22
C ARG A 9 -3.20 -8.41 -1.85
N LEU A 10 -4.49 -8.13 -1.65
CA LEU A 10 -5.01 -7.72 -0.36
C LEU A 10 -5.95 -8.80 0.13
N ILE A 11 -5.67 -9.34 1.31
CA ILE A 11 -6.60 -10.22 2.03
C ILE A 11 -7.13 -9.38 3.18
N THR A 12 -8.42 -9.08 3.16
CA THR A 12 -9.06 -8.23 4.16
C THR A 12 -10.14 -9.02 4.90
N ASN A 13 -10.17 -8.88 6.23
CA ASN A 13 -11.19 -9.47 7.08
C ASN A 13 -12.02 -8.35 7.70
N VAL A 14 -13.32 -8.36 7.44
CA VAL A 14 -14.28 -7.40 7.98
C VAL A 14 -15.39 -8.20 8.64
N GLY A 15 -15.54 -8.06 9.96
CA GLY A 15 -16.62 -8.73 10.69
C GLY A 15 -16.63 -10.25 10.55
N GLY A 16 -15.44 -10.88 10.48
CA GLY A 16 -15.33 -12.32 10.32
C GLY A 16 -15.41 -12.83 8.88
N GLN A 17 -15.67 -11.95 7.93
CA GLN A 17 -15.69 -12.31 6.50
C GLN A 17 -14.40 -11.91 5.83
N THR A 18 -13.82 -12.82 5.08
CA THR A 18 -12.55 -12.62 4.39
C THR A 18 -12.79 -12.43 2.90
N GLU A 19 -12.18 -11.38 2.35
CA GLU A 19 -12.19 -11.08 0.92
C GLU A 19 -10.76 -11.00 0.41
N LYS A 20 -10.54 -11.44 -0.83
CA LYS A 20 -9.24 -11.42 -1.47
C LYS A 20 -9.33 -10.62 -2.76
N ILE A 21 -8.50 -9.60 -2.88
CA ILE A 21 -8.44 -8.72 -4.04
C ILE A 21 -7.05 -8.84 -4.65
N GLN A 22 -6.98 -9.19 -5.94
CA GLN A 22 -5.72 -9.33 -6.67
C GLN A 22 -5.76 -8.48 -7.92
N ASN A 23 -4.65 -7.78 -8.18
CA ASN A 23 -4.50 -6.94 -9.36
C ASN A 23 -3.08 -7.06 -9.90
N THR A 24 -2.94 -6.75 -11.19
CA THR A 24 -1.66 -6.66 -11.87
C THR A 24 -1.61 -5.35 -12.62
N PHE A 25 -0.52 -4.62 -12.45
CA PHE A 25 -0.31 -3.32 -13.07
C PHE A 25 1.03 -3.29 -13.78
N LYS A 26 1.10 -2.48 -14.83
CA LYS A 26 2.37 -2.04 -15.38
C LYS A 26 2.74 -0.72 -14.73
N GLY A 27 3.95 -0.63 -14.22
CA GLY A 27 4.37 0.56 -13.51
C GLY A 27 5.85 0.82 -13.63
N THR A 28 6.37 1.65 -12.74
CA THR A 28 7.78 2.02 -12.69
C THR A 28 8.35 1.81 -11.31
N TRP A 29 9.65 1.54 -11.28
CA TRP A 29 10.43 1.39 -10.05
C TRP A 29 11.67 2.27 -10.14
N GLY A 30 11.83 3.18 -9.21
CA GLY A 30 12.95 4.10 -9.16
C GLY A 30 13.35 4.41 -7.74
N ILE A 31 14.17 5.47 -7.59
CA ILE A 31 14.63 5.95 -6.29
C ILE A 31 14.26 7.41 -6.15
N ARG A 32 13.73 7.78 -5.00
CA ARG A 32 13.37 9.14 -4.63
C ARG A 32 13.69 9.37 -3.16
N ASP A 33 14.51 10.40 -2.87
CA ASP A 33 14.88 10.77 -1.49
C ASP A 33 15.48 9.60 -0.70
N ASN A 34 16.38 8.83 -1.33
CA ASN A 34 17.03 7.64 -0.76
C ASN A 34 16.07 6.49 -0.43
N ARG A 35 14.85 6.52 -0.95
CA ARG A 35 13.89 5.43 -0.81
C ARG A 35 13.50 4.89 -2.19
N HIS A 36 12.99 3.70 -2.21
CA HIS A 36 12.44 3.11 -3.43
C HIS A 36 11.05 3.67 -3.70
N LEU A 37 10.73 3.83 -4.97
CA LEU A 37 9.43 4.33 -5.41
C LEU A 37 8.85 3.40 -6.47
N LEU A 38 7.72 2.80 -6.17
CA LEU A 38 6.87 2.13 -7.13
C LEU A 38 5.72 3.06 -7.49
N SER A 39 5.41 3.16 -8.79
CA SER A 39 4.29 4.00 -9.26
C SER A 39 3.48 3.23 -10.28
N TYR A 40 2.16 3.30 -10.15
CA TYR A 40 1.22 2.68 -11.07
C TYR A 40 -0.12 3.40 -11.02
N ASN A 41 -0.97 3.16 -12.03
CA ASN A 41 -2.29 3.74 -12.08
C ASN A 41 -3.35 2.71 -11.74
N GLU A 42 -4.22 3.05 -10.78
CA GLU A 42 -5.39 2.26 -10.46
C GLU A 42 -6.58 2.86 -11.22
N ALA A 43 -7.04 2.17 -12.27
CA ALA A 43 -8.13 2.68 -13.13
C ALA A 43 -9.41 2.93 -12.34
N ASP A 44 -9.72 2.07 -11.37
CA ASP A 44 -10.94 2.18 -10.56
C ASP A 44 -10.92 3.40 -9.65
N ASN A 45 -9.74 3.87 -9.26
CA ASN A 45 -9.60 5.06 -8.42
C ASN A 45 -9.36 6.34 -9.23
N GLY A 46 -9.10 6.21 -10.53
CA GLY A 46 -8.94 7.35 -11.43
C GLY A 46 -7.66 8.16 -11.24
N GLY A 47 -6.62 7.58 -10.65
CA GLY A 47 -5.37 8.31 -10.44
C GLY A 47 -4.19 7.41 -10.08
N PRO A 48 -3.01 8.03 -9.93
CA PRO A 48 -1.79 7.28 -9.61
C PRO A 48 -1.76 6.80 -8.17
N THR A 49 -1.06 5.71 -7.96
CA THR A 49 -0.68 5.19 -6.66
C THR A 49 0.84 5.14 -6.59
N HIS A 50 1.39 5.63 -5.50
CA HIS A 50 2.81 5.65 -5.23
C HIS A 50 3.11 4.89 -3.94
N VAL A 51 4.13 4.02 -3.99
CA VAL A 51 4.62 3.31 -2.81
C VAL A 51 6.07 3.72 -2.60
N LEU A 52 6.30 4.51 -1.55
CA LEU A 52 7.63 4.93 -1.13
C LEU A 52 8.08 4.04 0.02
N PHE A 53 9.22 3.35 -0.12
CA PHE A 53 9.58 2.37 0.89
C PHE A 53 11.09 2.20 1.04
N ASP A 54 11.47 1.71 2.20
CA ASP A 54 12.79 1.20 2.52
C ASP A 54 12.62 -0.09 3.35
N MET A 55 13.69 -0.54 3.98
CA MET A 55 13.66 -1.78 4.78
C MET A 55 12.87 -1.63 6.09
N ALA A 56 12.60 -0.41 6.54
CA ALA A 56 11.97 -0.13 7.82
C ALA A 56 10.49 0.24 7.70
N GLN A 57 10.09 0.86 6.61
CA GLN A 57 8.73 1.37 6.46
C GLN A 57 8.33 1.54 5.00
N ALA A 58 7.03 1.61 4.77
CA ALA A 58 6.45 1.93 3.47
C ALA A 58 5.33 2.96 3.64
N GLU A 59 5.20 3.84 2.65
CA GLU A 59 4.13 4.80 2.55
C GLU A 59 3.38 4.57 1.25
N LEU A 60 2.09 4.27 1.35
CA LEU A 60 1.20 4.04 0.21
C LEU A 60 0.34 5.27 0.03
N ARG A 61 0.51 5.96 -1.10
CA ARG A 61 -0.26 7.16 -1.44
C ARG A 61 -1.18 6.86 -2.61
N ARG A 62 -2.47 7.08 -2.41
CA ARG A 62 -3.47 7.03 -3.46
C ARG A 62 -3.92 8.45 -3.78
N MET A 63 -3.97 8.80 -5.07
CA MET A 63 -4.19 10.16 -5.54
C MET A 63 -5.29 10.23 -6.60
N GLY A 64 -6.34 9.42 -6.46
CA GLY A 64 -7.51 9.44 -7.32
C GLY A 64 -8.73 10.05 -6.64
N GLN A 65 -9.91 9.48 -6.87
CA GLN A 65 -11.15 9.90 -6.21
C GLN A 65 -11.08 9.66 -4.71
N VAL A 66 -10.51 8.53 -4.32
CA VAL A 66 -10.12 8.28 -2.93
C VAL A 66 -8.67 8.68 -2.80
N ARG A 67 -8.40 9.52 -1.81
CA ARG A 67 -7.05 9.99 -1.50
C ARG A 67 -6.69 9.54 -0.10
N SER A 68 -5.54 8.90 0.01
CA SER A 68 -5.07 8.42 1.31
C SER A 68 -3.55 8.35 1.32
N ARG A 69 -3.01 8.44 2.53
CA ARG A 69 -1.60 8.20 2.82
C ARG A 69 -1.56 7.19 3.94
N MET A 70 -1.16 5.97 3.62
CA MET A 70 -1.05 4.89 4.60
C MET A 70 0.43 4.62 4.85
N THR A 71 0.86 4.78 6.09
CA THR A 71 2.24 4.49 6.47
C THR A 71 2.28 3.23 7.31
N PHE A 72 3.16 2.30 6.92
CA PHE A 72 3.36 1.01 7.57
C PHE A 72 4.76 0.95 8.15
N ALA A 73 4.85 0.76 9.46
CA ALA A 73 6.11 0.52 10.16
C ALA A 73 5.84 -0.46 11.28
N GLU A 74 6.68 -1.51 11.39
CA GLU A 74 6.40 -2.64 12.28
C GLU A 74 6.17 -2.19 13.72
N ARG A 75 5.05 -2.64 14.29
CA ARG A 75 4.59 -2.37 15.66
C ARG A 75 4.25 -0.91 15.94
N GLU A 76 4.09 -0.09 14.91
CA GLU A 76 3.71 1.30 15.09
C GLU A 76 2.24 1.55 14.77
N ARG A 77 1.70 2.61 15.35
CA ARG A 77 0.37 3.15 15.10
C ARG A 77 0.54 4.52 14.50
N ILE A 78 0.06 4.68 13.27
CA ILE A 78 0.28 5.92 12.53
C ILE A 78 -1.05 6.49 12.08
N ASP A 79 -1.27 7.77 12.41
CA ASP A 79 -2.48 8.49 12.04
C ASP A 79 -2.36 9.07 10.64
N SER A 80 -3.49 9.08 9.93
CA SER A 80 -3.61 9.65 8.61
C SER A 80 -5.04 10.08 8.34
N ARG A 81 -5.38 10.35 7.09
CA ARG A 81 -6.71 10.70 6.65
C ARG A 81 -7.13 9.89 5.45
N TYR A 82 -8.39 9.52 5.45
CA TYR A 82 -9.06 8.89 4.32
C TYR A 82 -9.99 9.93 3.70
N ILE A 83 -9.66 10.39 2.50
CA ILE A 83 -10.37 11.49 1.86
C ILE A 83 -11.14 10.96 0.66
N THR A 84 -12.47 11.18 0.68
CA THR A 84 -13.37 10.82 -0.40
C THR A 84 -14.09 12.07 -0.92
N PRO A 85 -14.80 11.98 -2.07
CA PRO A 85 -15.65 13.09 -2.53
C PRO A 85 -16.73 13.51 -1.53
N HIS A 86 -17.05 12.65 -0.55
CA HIS A 86 -18.07 12.91 0.47
C HIS A 86 -17.50 13.43 1.78
N GLY A 87 -16.19 13.59 1.89
CA GLY A 87 -15.54 14.13 3.08
C GLY A 87 -14.31 13.35 3.50
N ALA A 88 -13.70 13.79 4.59
CA ALA A 88 -12.49 13.22 5.17
C ALA A 88 -12.79 12.53 6.50
N LEU A 89 -12.18 11.35 6.71
CA LEU A 89 -12.26 10.62 7.96
C LEU A 89 -10.88 10.45 8.57
N PRO A 90 -10.75 10.56 9.91
CA PRO A 90 -9.52 10.16 10.58
C PRO A 90 -9.25 8.67 10.35
N MET A 91 -8.02 8.33 10.00
CA MET A 91 -7.59 6.96 9.77
C MET A 91 -6.40 6.64 10.64
N GLN A 92 -6.35 5.44 11.21
CA GLN A 92 -5.20 4.97 11.94
C GLN A 92 -4.82 3.58 11.45
N ILE A 93 -3.53 3.39 11.22
CA ILE A 93 -2.97 2.11 10.77
C ILE A 93 -2.14 1.54 11.92
N HIS A 94 -2.52 0.34 12.36
CA HIS A 94 -1.74 -0.43 13.33
C HIS A 94 -1.01 -1.54 12.57
N THR A 95 0.29 -1.38 12.34
CA THR A 95 1.08 -2.37 11.63
C THR A 95 1.59 -3.42 12.60
N HIS A 96 1.27 -4.68 12.33
CA HIS A 96 1.74 -5.81 13.14
C HIS A 96 3.08 -6.33 12.60
N ARG A 97 3.22 -6.37 11.28
CA ARG A 97 4.42 -6.89 10.64
C ARG A 97 4.67 -6.16 9.33
N TYR A 98 5.93 -5.82 9.10
CA TYR A 98 6.40 -5.22 7.87
C TYR A 98 7.66 -5.95 7.41
N LEU A 99 7.69 -6.40 6.16
CA LEU A 99 8.83 -7.06 5.56
C LEU A 99 9.05 -6.54 4.14
N ALA A 100 10.27 -6.14 3.84
CA ALA A 100 10.69 -5.75 2.50
C ALA A 100 11.89 -6.61 2.08
N ALA A 101 11.84 -7.13 0.86
CA ALA A 101 12.92 -7.89 0.27
C ALA A 101 13.09 -7.48 -1.19
N MET A 102 14.34 -7.23 -1.62
CA MET A 102 14.62 -6.72 -2.96
C MET A 102 15.88 -7.33 -3.54
N SER A 103 15.89 -7.43 -4.86
CA SER A 103 17.07 -7.70 -5.67
C SER A 103 17.06 -6.76 -6.88
N GLU A 104 18.04 -6.86 -7.76
CA GLU A 104 18.06 -6.06 -8.99
C GLU A 104 16.91 -6.41 -9.94
N LEU A 105 16.31 -7.59 -9.80
CA LEU A 105 15.26 -8.09 -10.67
C LEU A 105 13.85 -7.78 -10.18
N GLY A 106 13.71 -7.30 -8.95
CA GLY A 106 12.42 -6.98 -8.37
C GLY A 106 12.42 -7.12 -6.87
N GLY A 107 11.23 -7.31 -6.30
CA GLY A 107 11.12 -7.45 -4.86
C GLY A 107 9.70 -7.70 -4.39
N ARG A 108 9.54 -7.62 -3.07
CA ARG A 108 8.24 -7.81 -2.43
C ARG A 108 8.15 -7.02 -1.12
N LEU A 109 6.96 -6.55 -0.84
CA LEU A 109 6.57 -5.98 0.44
C LEU A 109 5.44 -6.84 1.01
N GLU A 110 5.55 -7.20 2.28
CA GLU A 110 4.50 -7.90 3.02
C GLU A 110 4.14 -7.08 4.24
N VAL A 111 2.86 -6.74 4.40
CA VAL A 111 2.39 -5.94 5.51
C VAL A 111 1.15 -6.59 6.12
N SER A 112 1.16 -6.78 7.44
CA SER A 112 -0.03 -7.17 8.19
C SER A 112 -0.43 -6.01 9.09
N TYR A 113 -1.68 -5.53 8.95
CA TYR A 113 -2.11 -4.36 9.69
C TYR A 113 -3.60 -4.37 9.99
N ALA A 114 -3.97 -3.61 11.01
CA ALA A 114 -5.35 -3.31 11.32
C ALA A 114 -5.67 -1.87 10.90
N LEU A 115 -6.83 -1.68 10.29
CA LEU A 115 -7.32 -0.38 9.85
C LEU A 115 -8.41 0.10 10.79
N PHE A 116 -8.25 1.36 11.27
CA PHE A 116 -9.26 2.05 12.05
C PHE A 116 -9.71 3.31 11.32
N LEU A 117 -11.02 3.53 11.27
CA LEU A 117 -11.61 4.77 10.72
C LEU A 117 -12.48 5.40 11.79
N ALA A 118 -12.28 6.71 12.02
CA ALA A 118 -13.02 7.48 13.04
C ALA A 118 -13.04 6.77 14.41
N GLY A 119 -11.91 6.16 14.78
CA GLY A 119 -11.75 5.49 16.07
C GLY A 119 -12.29 4.07 16.15
N SER A 120 -12.91 3.56 15.09
CA SER A 120 -13.50 2.21 15.08
C SER A 120 -12.67 1.26 14.21
N HIS A 121 -12.42 0.06 14.72
CA HIS A 121 -11.78 -1.00 13.96
C HIS A 121 -12.64 -1.39 12.75
N VAL A 122 -12.05 -1.37 11.57
CA VAL A 122 -12.74 -1.68 10.31
C VAL A 122 -12.35 -3.04 9.78
N SER A 123 -11.05 -3.32 9.72
CA SER A 123 -10.57 -4.54 9.07
C SER A 123 -9.19 -4.95 9.57
N ASP A 124 -8.91 -6.23 9.43
CA ASP A 124 -7.56 -6.80 9.54
C ASP A 124 -7.10 -7.21 8.15
N ASN A 125 -5.89 -6.85 7.80
CA ASN A 125 -5.42 -6.91 6.43
C ASN A 125 -4.04 -7.54 6.31
N LYS A 126 -3.85 -8.26 5.19
CA LYS A 126 -2.54 -8.69 4.73
C LYS A 126 -2.37 -8.18 3.31
N LEU A 127 -1.40 -7.30 3.13
CA LEU A 127 -1.07 -6.70 1.84
C LEU A 127 0.24 -7.29 1.34
N LEU A 128 0.23 -7.77 0.10
CA LEU A 128 1.42 -8.22 -0.60
C LEU A 128 1.56 -7.40 -1.86
N ILE A 129 2.73 -6.80 -2.06
CA ILE A 129 3.09 -6.12 -3.29
C ILE A 129 4.36 -6.78 -3.81
N GLU A 130 4.30 -7.36 -5.00
CA GLU A 130 5.44 -7.96 -5.67
C GLU A 130 5.67 -7.25 -7.00
N TRP A 131 6.93 -7.07 -7.37
CA TRP A 131 7.26 -6.46 -8.66
C TRP A 131 8.46 -7.14 -9.28
N GLU A 132 8.46 -7.14 -10.61
CA GLU A 132 9.56 -7.69 -11.39
C GLU A 132 9.89 -6.77 -12.55
N VAL A 133 11.19 -6.62 -12.82
CA VAL A 133 11.68 -5.79 -13.90
C VAL A 133 11.35 -6.45 -15.24
N LEU A 134 10.83 -5.64 -16.17
CA LEU A 134 10.58 -6.06 -17.53
C LEU A 134 11.85 -5.87 -18.37
N ASN A 135 12.22 -6.93 -19.09
CA ASN A 135 13.35 -6.90 -20.01
C ASN A 135 12.88 -6.77 -21.45
#